data_de86eef7a009d7d9b37ecd5ca1741abb
#
_entry.id   de86eef7a009d7d9b37ecd5ca1741abb
#
_cell.length_a   1.000
_cell.length_b   1.000
_cell.length_c   1.000
_cell.angle_alpha   90.00
_cell.angle_beta   90.00
_cell.angle_gamma   90.00
#
_symmetry.space_group_name_H-M   'P 1'
#
loop_
_entity.id
_entity.type
_entity.pdbx_description
1 polymer ?
#
loop_
_entity_poly.entity_id
_entity_poly.type
_entity_poly.pdbx_seq_one_letter_code
_entity_poly.pdbx_strand_id
1 'polypeptide(L)'
;MGTWAMKRALFHSGLLSLAGLARRRAGGLVLRYHAITDGAAEVPYATPDICLPVDVLRLQMAFVKRAYTVLPLPELVDRAQRGAALPPRALAITFDDGYADNHRLALPVLRALDLPATLYATTGSVAGGPPLWMSGVRALVLGARGDALAVPGLDPIRLGPPGRRSAEARALTRALVPVPAAERTERLRTAAAGAGVDVDRVLGRTMLDWDEVRELAAAGWTIGAHTVTHLNVALAPPAEAEAEIAASRDAIVARIGAPVEHFAYPNSGGAHRYFDGAVADILRRLGFRSAVTSRPGVVDRRTDVFTVPRIGVSPHLAAVSDLAASLVRRRLAS
;
A
#
# COMPACT_ATOMS: atom_id res chain seq x y z
N MET A 1 -24.90 -17.89 8.87
CA MET A 1 -24.94 -18.14 7.42
C MET A 1 -25.59 -17.01 6.57
N GLY A 2 -26.23 -15.98 7.13
CA GLY A 2 -27.06 -15.05 6.36
C GLY A 2 -26.36 -13.97 5.52
N THR A 3 -25.23 -13.41 5.98
CA THR A 3 -24.66 -12.19 5.35
C THR A 3 -23.90 -12.44 4.03
N TRP A 4 -23.23 -13.57 3.90
CA TRP A 4 -22.43 -13.88 2.70
C TRP A 4 -23.31 -14.30 1.50
N ALA A 5 -24.29 -15.15 1.75
CA ALA A 5 -25.25 -15.56 0.71
C ALA A 5 -26.07 -14.37 0.21
N MET A 6 -26.48 -13.48 1.10
CA MET A 6 -27.21 -12.26 0.75
C MET A 6 -26.35 -11.29 -0.10
N LYS A 7 -25.05 -11.13 0.20
CA LYS A 7 -24.14 -10.31 -0.62
C LYS A 7 -24.00 -10.86 -2.04
N ARG A 8 -23.84 -12.19 -2.18
CA ARG A 8 -23.76 -12.84 -3.50
C ARG A 8 -25.06 -12.69 -4.27
N ALA A 9 -26.20 -12.92 -3.64
CA ALA A 9 -27.50 -12.73 -4.27
C ALA A 9 -27.73 -11.30 -4.75
N LEU A 10 -27.40 -10.31 -3.93
CA LEU A 10 -27.47 -8.88 -4.29
C LEU A 10 -26.51 -8.50 -5.41
N PHE A 11 -25.33 -9.11 -5.46
CA PHE A 11 -24.37 -8.92 -6.55
C PHE A 11 -24.90 -9.49 -7.87
N HIS A 12 -25.38 -10.73 -7.87
CA HIS A 12 -25.88 -11.41 -9.07
C HIS A 12 -27.21 -10.86 -9.56
N SER A 13 -28.05 -10.32 -8.68
CA SER A 13 -29.33 -9.67 -9.06
C SER A 13 -29.16 -8.29 -9.69
N GLY A 14 -27.95 -7.72 -9.70
CA GLY A 14 -27.71 -6.36 -10.17
C GLY A 14 -28.18 -5.25 -9.21
N LEU A 15 -28.81 -5.58 -8.09
CA LEU A 15 -29.33 -4.61 -7.12
C LEU A 15 -28.23 -3.73 -6.51
N LEU A 16 -27.02 -4.27 -6.33
CA LEU A 16 -25.86 -3.45 -5.92
C LEU A 16 -25.49 -2.40 -6.97
N SER A 17 -25.67 -2.73 -8.27
CA SER A 17 -25.47 -1.78 -9.37
C SER A 17 -26.56 -0.69 -9.39
N LEU A 18 -27.80 -1.06 -9.11
CA LEU A 18 -28.94 -0.13 -9.04
C LEU A 18 -28.86 0.79 -7.81
N ALA A 19 -28.47 0.27 -6.66
CA ALA A 19 -28.27 1.09 -5.45
C ALA A 19 -27.14 2.12 -5.61
N GLY A 20 -26.09 1.76 -6.36
CA GLY A 20 -25.01 2.69 -6.73
C GLY A 20 -25.40 3.74 -7.77
N LEU A 21 -26.47 3.50 -8.57
CA LEU A 21 -27.03 4.44 -9.52
C LEU A 21 -28.01 5.43 -8.85
N ALA A 22 -28.79 4.98 -7.87
CA ALA A 22 -29.88 5.77 -7.29
C ALA A 22 -29.41 6.93 -6.40
N ARG A 23 -28.20 6.86 -5.82
CA ARG A 23 -27.58 7.94 -5.06
C ARG A 23 -26.34 8.47 -5.78
N ARG A 24 -26.55 9.45 -6.66
CA ARG A 24 -25.52 10.24 -7.35
C ARG A 24 -24.76 11.14 -6.35
N ARG A 25 -24.08 10.62 -5.35
CA ARG A 25 -23.05 11.41 -4.69
C ARG A 25 -21.83 11.44 -5.63
N ALA A 26 -21.55 12.64 -6.12
CA ALA A 26 -20.45 12.93 -7.01
C ALA A 26 -19.13 12.78 -6.24
N GLY A 27 -18.47 11.61 -6.35
CA GLY A 27 -17.17 11.39 -5.73
C GLY A 27 -16.47 10.20 -6.37
N GLY A 28 -15.12 10.20 -6.25
CA GLY A 28 -14.24 9.12 -6.69
C GLY A 28 -13.88 8.18 -5.56
N LEU A 29 -13.48 6.95 -5.91
CA LEU A 29 -12.93 5.96 -4.98
C LEU A 29 -11.47 5.71 -5.35
N VAL A 30 -10.65 5.38 -4.36
CA VAL A 30 -9.25 5.01 -4.58
C VAL A 30 -9.00 3.65 -3.94
N LEU A 31 -8.56 2.67 -4.74
CA LEU A 31 -8.14 1.36 -4.26
C LEU A 31 -6.66 1.36 -3.92
N ARG A 32 -6.30 0.68 -2.83
CA ARG A 32 -4.92 0.49 -2.40
C ARG A 32 -4.59 -0.99 -2.34
N TYR A 33 -3.61 -1.39 -3.13
CA TYR A 33 -2.97 -2.69 -3.15
C TYR A 33 -1.54 -2.60 -2.62
N HIS A 34 -0.89 -3.74 -2.38
CA HIS A 34 0.53 -3.86 -2.04
C HIS A 34 1.11 -5.07 -2.78
N ALA A 35 1.37 -6.17 -2.08
CA ALA A 35 1.94 -7.38 -2.65
C ALA A 35 0.93 -8.20 -3.45
N ILE A 36 1.33 -8.64 -4.64
CA ILE A 36 0.56 -9.56 -5.48
C ILE A 36 1.30 -10.89 -5.54
N THR A 37 0.64 -11.98 -5.17
CA THR A 37 1.27 -13.31 -5.12
C THR A 37 0.86 -14.17 -6.30
N ASP A 38 1.68 -15.16 -6.63
CA ASP A 38 1.43 -16.16 -7.67
C ASP A 38 0.52 -17.31 -7.23
N GLY A 39 -0.22 -17.11 -6.15
CA GLY A 39 -1.11 -18.10 -5.53
C GLY A 39 -0.58 -18.65 -4.21
N ALA A 40 0.65 -18.31 -3.80
CA ALA A 40 1.16 -18.67 -2.50
C ALA A 40 0.31 -18.08 -1.37
N ALA A 41 -0.11 -18.91 -0.44
CA ALA A 41 -0.94 -18.48 0.70
C ALA A 41 -0.18 -17.59 1.68
N GLU A 42 1.14 -17.72 1.74
CA GLU A 42 2.03 -16.96 2.61
C GLU A 42 3.36 -16.67 1.90
N VAL A 43 3.82 -15.43 2.00
CA VAL A 43 5.11 -14.99 1.49
C VAL A 43 5.96 -14.41 2.62
N PRO A 44 7.29 -14.56 2.60
CA PRO A 44 8.14 -14.10 3.69
C PRO A 44 8.28 -12.58 3.76
N TYR A 45 8.00 -11.86 2.68
CA TYR A 45 8.24 -10.42 2.56
C TYR A 45 7.05 -9.52 2.89
N ALA A 46 5.83 -10.05 2.91
CA ALA A 46 4.62 -9.27 3.19
C ALA A 46 3.66 -10.00 4.13
N THR A 47 2.93 -9.25 4.95
CA THR A 47 1.92 -9.85 5.81
C THR A 47 0.72 -10.34 4.99
N PRO A 48 0.07 -11.44 5.38
CA PRO A 48 -1.10 -11.95 4.65
C PRO A 48 -2.19 -10.89 4.40
N ASP A 49 -2.32 -9.91 5.31
CA ASP A 49 -3.37 -8.88 5.22
C ASP A 49 -3.19 -7.92 4.03
N ILE A 50 -2.00 -7.84 3.44
CA ILE A 50 -1.69 -6.98 2.28
C ILE A 50 -1.32 -7.78 1.02
N CYS A 51 -1.42 -9.10 1.07
CA CYS A 51 -1.17 -9.99 -0.06
C CYS A 51 -2.46 -10.31 -0.80
N LEU A 52 -2.41 -10.29 -2.13
CA LEU A 52 -3.53 -10.70 -2.98
C LEU A 52 -3.04 -11.63 -4.09
N PRO A 53 -3.65 -12.82 -4.28
CA PRO A 53 -3.31 -13.68 -5.42
C PRO A 53 -3.59 -12.99 -6.77
N VAL A 54 -2.72 -13.19 -7.74
CA VAL A 54 -2.84 -12.57 -9.08
C VAL A 54 -4.15 -12.94 -9.78
N ASP A 55 -4.67 -14.14 -9.59
CA ASP A 55 -5.95 -14.56 -10.17
C ASP A 55 -7.11 -13.77 -9.58
N VAL A 56 -7.05 -13.48 -8.28
CA VAL A 56 -8.03 -12.59 -7.63
C VAL A 56 -7.92 -11.17 -8.17
N LEU A 57 -6.69 -10.65 -8.35
CA LEU A 57 -6.46 -9.35 -8.98
C LEU A 57 -7.08 -9.31 -10.38
N ARG A 58 -6.89 -10.34 -11.22
CA ARG A 58 -7.51 -10.41 -12.57
C ARG A 58 -9.03 -10.29 -12.51
N LEU A 59 -9.67 -11.03 -11.62
CA LEU A 59 -11.13 -10.98 -11.46
C LEU A 59 -11.60 -9.61 -10.98
N GLN A 60 -10.88 -9.00 -10.03
CA GLN A 60 -11.20 -7.68 -9.53
C GLN A 60 -11.02 -6.60 -10.61
N MET A 61 -9.92 -6.64 -11.37
CA MET A 61 -9.65 -5.66 -12.43
C MET A 61 -10.64 -5.78 -13.60
N ALA A 62 -11.03 -7.00 -13.98
CA ALA A 62 -12.09 -7.21 -14.97
C ALA A 62 -13.45 -6.64 -14.48
N PHE A 63 -13.78 -6.78 -13.21
CA PHE A 63 -14.96 -6.16 -12.62
C PHE A 63 -14.85 -4.63 -12.62
N VAL A 64 -13.71 -4.09 -12.18
CA VAL A 64 -13.46 -2.65 -12.10
C VAL A 64 -13.55 -2.02 -13.51
N LYS A 65 -12.91 -2.60 -14.53
CA LYS A 65 -12.99 -2.13 -15.93
C LYS A 65 -14.43 -2.05 -16.44
N ARG A 66 -15.25 -3.06 -16.12
CA ARG A 66 -16.65 -3.11 -16.55
C ARG A 66 -17.57 -2.16 -15.80
N ALA A 67 -17.30 -1.94 -14.50
CA ALA A 67 -18.26 -1.29 -13.60
C ALA A 67 -17.88 0.15 -13.24
N TYR A 68 -16.65 0.60 -13.50
CA TYR A 68 -16.12 1.89 -13.08
C TYR A 68 -15.41 2.61 -14.24
N THR A 69 -15.37 3.94 -14.16
CA THR A 69 -14.48 4.76 -14.99
C THR A 69 -13.17 4.93 -14.22
N VAL A 70 -12.14 4.20 -14.65
CA VAL A 70 -10.83 4.27 -14.01
C VAL A 70 -10.04 5.44 -14.55
N LEU A 71 -9.58 6.31 -13.65
CA LEU A 71 -8.75 7.48 -13.94
C LEU A 71 -7.37 7.32 -13.31
N PRO A 72 -6.33 7.92 -13.88
CA PRO A 72 -5.11 8.19 -13.12
C PRO A 72 -5.45 8.95 -11.84
N LEU A 73 -4.79 8.61 -10.72
CA LEU A 73 -5.06 9.28 -9.45
C LEU A 73 -4.87 10.80 -9.51
N PRO A 74 -3.80 11.32 -10.18
CA PRO A 74 -3.64 12.78 -10.36
C PRO A 74 -4.87 13.44 -10.98
N GLU A 75 -5.41 12.86 -12.04
CA GLU A 75 -6.60 13.38 -12.70
C GLU A 75 -7.84 13.36 -11.79
N LEU A 76 -8.04 12.27 -11.05
CA LEU A 76 -9.17 12.15 -10.12
C LEU A 76 -9.10 13.22 -9.04
N VAL A 77 -7.91 13.45 -8.44
CA VAL A 77 -7.68 14.45 -7.40
C VAL A 77 -7.84 15.87 -7.95
N ASP A 78 -7.24 16.17 -9.10
CA ASP A 78 -7.34 17.49 -9.75
C ASP A 78 -8.78 17.87 -10.08
N ARG A 79 -9.55 16.94 -10.65
CA ARG A 79 -10.97 17.18 -10.95
C ARG A 79 -11.76 17.46 -9.68
N ALA A 80 -11.56 16.65 -8.63
CA ALA A 80 -12.24 16.83 -7.36
C ALA A 80 -11.91 18.20 -6.72
N GLN A 81 -10.63 18.60 -6.73
CA GLN A 81 -10.15 19.85 -6.16
C GLN A 81 -10.70 21.08 -6.90
N ARG A 82 -10.75 21.04 -8.23
CA ARG A 82 -11.28 22.13 -9.06
C ARG A 82 -12.81 22.18 -9.06
N GLY A 83 -13.49 21.25 -8.38
CA GLY A 83 -14.95 21.13 -8.45
C GLY A 83 -15.46 20.70 -9.83
N ALA A 84 -14.57 20.19 -10.71
CA ALA A 84 -14.95 19.65 -12.00
C ALA A 84 -15.72 18.33 -11.83
N ALA A 85 -16.67 18.08 -12.72
CA ALA A 85 -17.45 16.85 -12.66
C ALA A 85 -16.55 15.62 -12.81
N LEU A 86 -16.60 14.73 -11.82
CA LEU A 86 -16.04 13.40 -11.96
C LEU A 86 -16.95 12.55 -12.84
N PRO A 87 -16.40 11.68 -13.69
CA PRO A 87 -17.23 10.75 -14.46
C PRO A 87 -18.00 9.84 -13.48
N PRO A 88 -19.13 9.28 -13.93
CA PRO A 88 -19.88 8.32 -13.12
C PRO A 88 -18.98 7.18 -12.67
N ARG A 89 -19.07 6.83 -11.39
CA ARG A 89 -18.27 5.74 -10.80
C ARG A 89 -16.76 5.91 -10.98
N ALA A 90 -16.24 7.15 -10.90
CA ALA A 90 -14.80 7.40 -10.93
C ALA A 90 -14.06 6.56 -9.90
N LEU A 91 -12.93 5.98 -10.29
CA LEU A 91 -12.09 5.13 -9.45
C LEU A 91 -10.62 5.29 -9.88
N ALA A 92 -9.70 5.28 -8.91
CA ALA A 92 -8.26 5.16 -9.17
C ALA A 92 -7.68 3.92 -8.48
N ILE A 93 -6.60 3.39 -9.04
CA ILE A 93 -5.90 2.20 -8.55
C ILE A 93 -4.53 2.62 -8.07
N THR A 94 -4.12 2.20 -6.86
CA THR A 94 -2.80 2.49 -6.30
C THR A 94 -2.15 1.24 -5.73
N PHE A 95 -0.81 1.19 -5.81
CA PHE A 95 0.04 0.18 -5.21
C PHE A 95 1.07 0.87 -4.33
N ASP A 96 1.30 0.35 -3.12
CA ASP A 96 2.27 0.90 -2.18
C ASP A 96 3.52 0.01 -2.08
N ASP A 97 4.57 0.54 -1.45
CA ASP A 97 5.82 -0.09 -1.06
C ASP A 97 6.84 -0.31 -2.20
N GLY A 98 6.42 -0.70 -3.38
CA GLY A 98 7.32 -0.99 -4.49
C GLY A 98 7.80 -2.45 -4.54
N TYR A 99 6.94 -3.41 -4.24
CA TYR A 99 7.24 -4.84 -4.42
C TYR A 99 7.46 -5.20 -5.89
N ALA A 100 8.43 -6.06 -6.19
CA ALA A 100 8.76 -6.54 -7.54
C ALA A 100 7.58 -7.25 -8.25
N ASP A 101 6.67 -7.82 -7.47
CA ASP A 101 5.46 -8.45 -7.99
C ASP A 101 4.49 -7.45 -8.64
N ASN A 102 4.57 -6.16 -8.30
CA ASN A 102 3.77 -5.13 -8.95
C ASN A 102 4.13 -5.00 -10.44
N HIS A 103 5.41 -5.14 -10.80
CA HIS A 103 5.84 -5.22 -12.19
C HIS A 103 5.54 -6.60 -12.79
N ARG A 104 5.98 -7.66 -12.13
CA ARG A 104 5.94 -9.02 -12.67
C ARG A 104 4.52 -9.58 -12.83
N LEU A 105 3.62 -9.29 -11.86
CA LEU A 105 2.28 -9.88 -11.78
C LEU A 105 1.16 -8.87 -12.00
N ALA A 106 1.24 -7.66 -11.42
CA ALA A 106 0.15 -6.70 -11.55
C ALA A 106 0.16 -5.96 -12.89
N LEU A 107 1.32 -5.49 -13.35
CA LEU A 107 1.42 -4.76 -14.62
C LEU A 107 0.80 -5.52 -15.81
N PRO A 108 1.10 -6.82 -16.06
CA PRO A 108 0.47 -7.55 -17.17
C PRO A 108 -1.06 -7.58 -17.09
N VAL A 109 -1.62 -7.70 -15.88
CA VAL A 109 -3.08 -7.71 -15.67
C VAL A 109 -3.69 -6.36 -16.02
N LEU A 110 -3.11 -5.28 -15.52
CA LEU A 110 -3.64 -3.93 -15.76
C LEU A 110 -3.45 -3.50 -17.22
N ARG A 111 -2.30 -3.83 -17.83
CA ARG A 111 -2.01 -3.56 -19.24
C ARG A 111 -3.00 -4.26 -20.18
N ALA A 112 -3.33 -5.52 -19.92
CA ALA A 112 -4.31 -6.28 -20.73
C ALA A 112 -5.72 -5.65 -20.69
N LEU A 113 -6.03 -4.85 -19.69
CA LEU A 113 -7.31 -4.18 -19.52
C LEU A 113 -7.23 -2.67 -19.77
N ASP A 114 -6.08 -2.15 -20.19
CA ASP A 114 -5.85 -0.71 -20.36
C ASP A 114 -6.31 0.09 -19.12
N LEU A 115 -5.75 -0.27 -17.96
CA LEU A 115 -6.06 0.34 -16.67
C LEU A 115 -4.84 1.11 -16.16
N PRO A 116 -4.96 2.43 -15.91
CA PRO A 116 -3.91 3.20 -15.26
C PRO A 116 -3.81 2.85 -13.78
N ALA A 117 -2.61 3.02 -13.22
CA ALA A 117 -2.39 2.91 -11.78
C ALA A 117 -1.37 3.94 -11.28
N THR A 118 -1.22 4.03 -9.98
CA THR A 118 -0.16 4.78 -9.32
C THR A 118 0.65 3.84 -8.44
N LEU A 119 1.97 3.86 -8.59
CA LEU A 119 2.92 3.21 -7.68
C LEU A 119 3.46 4.24 -6.70
N TYR A 120 3.47 3.95 -5.41
CA TYR A 120 4.19 4.70 -4.38
C TYR A 120 5.39 3.87 -3.92
N ALA A 121 6.60 4.30 -4.32
CA ALA A 121 7.82 3.52 -4.12
C ALA A 121 8.60 3.96 -2.88
N THR A 122 9.02 2.99 -2.05
CA THR A 122 9.99 3.19 -0.96
C THR A 122 11.39 3.09 -1.53
N THR A 123 12.01 4.25 -1.78
CA THR A 123 13.17 4.36 -2.66
C THR A 123 14.45 3.72 -2.14
N GLY A 124 14.64 3.65 -0.83
CA GLY A 124 15.79 3.00 -0.22
C GLY A 124 15.83 1.48 -0.38
N SER A 125 14.67 0.86 -0.68
CA SER A 125 14.58 -0.58 -0.92
C SER A 125 14.60 -0.96 -2.40
N VAL A 126 14.55 0.02 -3.31
CA VAL A 126 14.62 -0.21 -4.76
C VAL A 126 16.06 -0.55 -5.17
N ALA A 127 16.23 -1.43 -6.16
CA ALA A 127 17.51 -1.75 -6.80
C ALA A 127 18.60 -2.33 -5.88
N GLY A 128 18.23 -3.31 -5.06
CA GLY A 128 19.19 -4.00 -4.19
C GLY A 128 19.54 -3.23 -2.91
N GLY A 129 18.76 -2.21 -2.57
CA GLY A 129 18.78 -1.63 -1.24
C GLY A 129 18.29 -2.62 -0.18
N PRO A 130 18.40 -2.28 1.12
CA PRO A 130 17.92 -3.15 2.18
C PRO A 130 16.42 -3.42 1.99
N PRO A 131 15.93 -4.61 2.35
CA PRO A 131 14.51 -4.91 2.29
C PRO A 131 13.72 -3.93 3.17
N LEU A 132 12.44 -3.76 2.87
CA LEU A 132 11.56 -3.03 3.79
C LEU A 132 11.73 -3.61 5.20
N TRP A 133 11.96 -2.74 6.17
CA TRP A 133 12.23 -3.20 7.54
C TRP A 133 11.14 -4.13 8.09
N MET A 134 9.89 -3.95 7.69
CA MET A 134 8.78 -4.83 8.05
C MET A 134 8.90 -6.22 7.42
N SER A 135 9.38 -6.28 6.17
CA SER A 135 9.71 -7.54 5.52
C SER A 135 10.87 -8.25 6.23
N GLY A 136 11.88 -7.48 6.66
CA GLY A 136 12.98 -7.99 7.49
C GLY A 136 12.50 -8.56 8.82
N VAL A 137 11.59 -7.86 9.53
CA VAL A 137 10.95 -8.38 10.76
C VAL A 137 10.25 -9.71 10.49
N ARG A 138 9.49 -9.77 9.41
CA ARG A 138 8.73 -10.98 9.08
C ARG A 138 9.66 -12.14 8.75
N ALA A 139 10.67 -11.92 7.89
CA ALA A 139 11.66 -12.93 7.54
C ALA A 139 12.41 -13.44 8.77
N LEU A 140 12.80 -12.54 9.68
CA LEU A 140 13.44 -12.88 10.96
C LEU A 140 12.56 -13.77 11.81
N VAL A 141 11.31 -13.39 12.05
CA VAL A 141 10.38 -14.14 12.91
C VAL A 141 10.02 -15.51 12.32
N LEU A 142 9.80 -15.56 10.99
CA LEU A 142 9.48 -16.82 10.31
C LEU A 142 10.71 -17.74 10.21
N GLY A 143 11.90 -17.18 10.01
CA GLY A 143 13.15 -17.92 9.85
C GLY A 143 13.82 -18.33 11.19
N ALA A 144 13.48 -17.69 12.30
CA ALA A 144 14.08 -17.98 13.60
C ALA A 144 13.83 -19.43 14.03
N ARG A 145 14.84 -20.06 14.62
CA ARG A 145 14.73 -21.39 15.21
C ARG A 145 14.40 -21.29 16.71
N GLY A 146 13.78 -22.35 17.26
CA GLY A 146 13.39 -22.38 18.67
C GLY A 146 12.05 -21.70 18.96
N ASP A 147 11.79 -21.43 20.23
CA ASP A 147 10.52 -20.96 20.79
C ASP A 147 10.58 -19.51 21.33
N ALA A 148 11.74 -18.86 21.19
CA ALA A 148 11.93 -17.47 21.59
C ALA A 148 12.86 -16.72 20.62
N LEU A 149 12.61 -15.42 20.48
CA LEU A 149 13.43 -14.49 19.70
C LEU A 149 13.83 -13.32 20.61
N ALA A 150 15.13 -13.10 20.78
CA ALA A 150 15.67 -11.95 21.47
C ALA A 150 15.85 -10.79 20.48
N VAL A 151 15.30 -9.63 20.82
CA VAL A 151 15.48 -8.38 20.05
C VAL A 151 16.00 -7.31 21.04
N PRO A 152 17.15 -6.68 20.80
CA PRO A 152 17.70 -5.68 21.71
C PRO A 152 16.68 -4.60 22.09
N GLY A 153 16.57 -4.32 23.38
CA GLY A 153 15.65 -3.32 23.92
C GLY A 153 14.17 -3.72 23.95
N LEU A 154 13.88 -5.01 23.76
CA LEU A 154 12.54 -5.59 23.95
C LEU A 154 12.64 -6.85 24.83
N ASP A 155 11.56 -7.19 25.51
CA ASP A 155 11.45 -8.49 26.15
C ASP A 155 11.50 -9.61 25.11
N PRO A 156 12.07 -10.80 25.44
CA PRO A 156 12.09 -11.92 24.51
C PRO A 156 10.71 -12.29 24.01
N ILE A 157 10.58 -12.40 22.70
CA ILE A 157 9.31 -12.72 22.04
C ILE A 157 9.16 -14.23 22.01
N ARG A 158 8.11 -14.75 22.63
CA ARG A 158 7.77 -16.17 22.52
C ARG A 158 7.28 -16.44 21.10
N LEU A 159 7.88 -17.42 20.44
CA LEU A 159 7.52 -17.83 19.08
C LEU A 159 6.58 -19.05 19.13
N GLY A 160 5.51 -18.96 18.35
CA GLY A 160 4.65 -20.10 18.07
C GLY A 160 5.32 -21.12 17.15
N PRO A 161 4.60 -22.20 16.78
CA PRO A 161 5.08 -23.18 15.82
C PRO A 161 5.45 -22.53 14.48
N PRO A 162 6.48 -23.02 13.76
CA PRO A 162 6.76 -22.58 12.39
C PRO A 162 5.49 -22.60 11.53
N GLY A 163 5.30 -21.58 10.67
CA GLY A 163 4.11 -21.42 9.83
C GLY A 163 2.90 -20.79 10.55
N ARG A 164 2.96 -20.47 11.84
CA ARG A 164 1.90 -19.77 12.59
C ARG A 164 2.39 -18.49 13.29
N ARG A 165 3.52 -17.92 12.85
CA ARG A 165 4.21 -16.79 13.49
C ARG A 165 3.81 -15.41 12.96
N SER A 166 2.74 -15.32 12.19
CA SER A 166 2.31 -14.03 11.62
C SER A 166 1.82 -13.04 12.68
N ALA A 167 1.31 -13.52 13.81
CA ALA A 167 0.89 -12.66 14.91
C ALA A 167 2.09 -12.03 15.62
N GLU A 168 3.15 -12.81 15.86
CA GLU A 168 4.40 -12.40 16.46
C GLU A 168 5.15 -11.39 15.58
N ALA A 169 5.21 -11.65 14.27
CA ALA A 169 5.77 -10.69 13.32
C ALA A 169 5.03 -9.36 13.33
N ARG A 170 3.69 -9.37 13.37
CA ARG A 170 2.90 -8.15 13.51
C ARG A 170 3.13 -7.45 14.85
N ALA A 171 3.24 -8.20 15.93
CA ALA A 171 3.51 -7.63 17.27
C ALA A 171 4.87 -6.94 17.30
N LEU A 172 5.92 -7.60 16.80
CA LEU A 172 7.27 -7.03 16.72
C LEU A 172 7.30 -5.80 15.79
N THR A 173 6.64 -5.86 14.64
CA THR A 173 6.51 -4.69 13.75
C THR A 173 5.92 -3.51 14.50
N ARG A 174 4.80 -3.68 15.21
CA ARG A 174 4.17 -2.59 15.98
C ARG A 174 5.07 -2.04 17.07
N ALA A 175 5.81 -2.90 17.78
CA ALA A 175 6.75 -2.48 18.83
C ALA A 175 7.92 -1.65 18.26
N LEU A 176 8.31 -1.89 17.01
CA LEU A 176 9.42 -1.21 16.35
C LEU A 176 9.00 0.07 15.57
N VAL A 177 7.72 0.32 15.37
CA VAL A 177 7.25 1.55 14.69
C VAL A 177 7.79 2.84 15.33
N PRO A 178 7.76 3.03 16.67
CA PRO A 178 8.24 4.24 17.30
C PRO A 178 9.78 4.31 17.45
N VAL A 179 10.50 3.24 17.11
CA VAL A 179 11.95 3.21 17.22
C VAL A 179 12.58 3.95 16.06
N PRO A 180 13.57 4.86 16.28
CA PRO A 180 14.29 5.55 15.23
C PRO A 180 14.86 4.58 14.17
N ALA A 181 14.87 5.00 12.90
CA ALA A 181 15.18 4.10 11.79
C ALA A 181 16.56 3.44 11.91
N ALA A 182 17.60 4.20 12.28
CA ALA A 182 18.95 3.67 12.45
C ALA A 182 19.02 2.64 13.59
N GLU A 183 18.42 2.94 14.74
CA GLU A 183 18.37 2.06 15.89
C GLU A 183 17.56 0.79 15.59
N ARG A 184 16.43 0.92 14.91
CA ARG A 184 15.60 -0.21 14.47
C ARG A 184 16.39 -1.15 13.56
N THR A 185 17.14 -0.61 12.61
CA THR A 185 17.99 -1.37 11.69
C THR A 185 19.04 -2.17 12.47
N GLU A 186 19.70 -1.55 13.44
CA GLU A 186 20.73 -2.20 14.27
C GLU A 186 20.13 -3.30 15.17
N ARG A 187 18.99 -3.04 15.79
CA ARG A 187 18.26 -4.03 16.60
C ARG A 187 17.88 -5.26 15.77
N LEU A 188 17.38 -5.06 14.56
CA LEU A 188 17.01 -6.15 13.66
C LEU A 188 18.23 -6.94 13.17
N ARG A 189 19.33 -6.25 12.83
CA ARG A 189 20.59 -6.89 12.45
C ARG A 189 21.14 -7.77 13.56
N THR A 190 21.17 -7.26 14.80
CA THR A 190 21.63 -8.00 15.97
C THR A 190 20.74 -9.21 16.28
N ALA A 191 19.41 -9.03 16.20
CA ALA A 191 18.46 -10.12 16.39
C ALA A 191 18.59 -11.20 15.32
N ALA A 192 18.79 -10.82 14.06
CA ALA A 192 19.00 -11.77 12.96
C ALA A 192 20.29 -12.59 13.14
N ALA A 193 21.39 -11.93 13.52
CA ALA A 193 22.66 -12.61 13.79
C ALA A 193 22.52 -13.59 14.98
N GLY A 194 21.88 -13.15 16.07
CA GLY A 194 21.64 -14.00 17.26
C GLY A 194 20.73 -15.20 16.98
N ALA A 195 19.75 -15.05 16.08
CA ALA A 195 18.84 -16.12 15.68
C ALA A 195 19.42 -17.01 14.53
N GLY A 196 20.57 -16.67 13.97
CA GLY A 196 21.15 -17.36 12.82
C GLY A 196 20.30 -17.26 11.55
N VAL A 197 19.58 -16.15 11.37
CA VAL A 197 18.71 -15.90 10.21
C VAL A 197 19.41 -14.98 9.22
N ASP A 198 19.64 -15.46 8.03
CA ASP A 198 20.05 -14.66 6.89
C ASP A 198 18.78 -14.08 6.24
N VAL A 199 18.46 -12.85 6.61
CA VAL A 199 17.24 -12.15 6.16
C VAL A 199 17.27 -11.94 4.64
N ASP A 200 18.40 -11.56 4.07
CA ASP A 200 18.53 -11.29 2.64
C ASP A 200 18.35 -12.57 1.82
N ARG A 201 18.89 -13.67 2.30
CA ARG A 201 18.69 -14.99 1.68
C ARG A 201 17.23 -15.45 1.76
N VAL A 202 16.55 -15.20 2.89
CA VAL A 202 15.12 -15.57 3.07
C VAL A 202 14.23 -14.76 2.13
N LEU A 203 14.52 -13.47 1.98
CA LEU A 203 13.69 -12.58 1.17
C LEU A 203 14.02 -12.69 -0.33
N GLY A 204 15.29 -12.88 -0.68
CA GLY A 204 15.71 -12.76 -2.07
C GLY A 204 15.37 -11.38 -2.66
N ARG A 205 15.13 -11.32 -3.95
CA ARG A 205 14.72 -10.07 -4.62
C ARG A 205 13.20 -9.87 -4.50
N THR A 206 12.78 -9.08 -3.56
CA THR A 206 11.36 -8.79 -3.30
C THR A 206 10.91 -7.39 -3.74
N MET A 207 11.88 -6.49 -4.00
CA MET A 207 11.61 -5.11 -4.36
C MET A 207 11.91 -4.86 -5.84
N LEU A 208 11.23 -3.86 -6.42
CA LEU A 208 11.48 -3.37 -7.78
C LEU A 208 12.96 -2.93 -7.93
N ASP A 209 13.47 -3.03 -9.14
CA ASP A 209 14.62 -2.23 -9.55
C ASP A 209 14.19 -0.97 -10.32
N TRP A 210 15.17 -0.10 -10.63
CA TRP A 210 14.86 1.16 -11.31
C TRP A 210 14.46 0.99 -12.78
N ASP A 211 14.87 -0.12 -13.42
CA ASP A 211 14.42 -0.43 -14.79
C ASP A 211 12.95 -0.81 -14.78
N GLU A 212 12.53 -1.65 -13.84
CA GLU A 212 11.12 -2.01 -13.64
C GLU A 212 10.27 -0.79 -13.26
N VAL A 213 10.77 0.14 -12.45
CA VAL A 213 10.06 1.42 -12.15
C VAL A 213 9.89 2.26 -13.43
N ARG A 214 10.94 2.34 -14.29
CA ARG A 214 10.84 3.03 -15.58
C ARG A 214 9.84 2.35 -16.53
N GLU A 215 9.80 1.01 -16.54
CA GLU A 215 8.84 0.27 -17.34
C GLU A 215 7.40 0.48 -16.89
N LEU A 216 7.15 0.55 -15.57
CA LEU A 216 5.84 0.93 -15.03
C LEU A 216 5.43 2.34 -15.46
N ALA A 217 6.37 3.32 -15.37
CA ALA A 217 6.12 4.69 -15.82
C ALA A 217 5.83 4.75 -17.33
N ALA A 218 6.62 4.04 -18.15
CA ALA A 218 6.40 3.94 -19.60
C ALA A 218 5.08 3.24 -19.97
N ALA A 219 4.58 2.38 -19.09
CA ALA A 219 3.26 1.76 -19.23
C ALA A 219 2.10 2.66 -18.78
N GLY A 220 2.37 3.93 -18.46
CA GLY A 220 1.34 4.91 -18.06
C GLY A 220 0.99 4.90 -16.57
N TRP A 221 1.78 4.22 -15.73
CA TRP A 221 1.61 4.34 -14.29
C TRP A 221 2.21 5.67 -13.79
N THR A 222 1.50 6.34 -12.89
CA THR A 222 2.07 7.46 -12.14
C THR A 222 3.01 6.90 -11.08
N ILE A 223 4.21 7.51 -10.93
CA ILE A 223 5.15 7.14 -9.86
C ILE A 223 5.12 8.22 -8.80
N GLY A 224 4.82 7.83 -7.57
CA GLY A 224 4.79 8.69 -6.39
C GLY A 224 5.81 8.25 -5.35
N ALA A 225 6.05 9.10 -4.35
CA ALA A 225 7.01 8.87 -3.28
C ALA A 225 6.35 8.23 -2.04
N HIS A 226 7.13 7.36 -1.36
CA HIS A 226 6.72 6.66 -0.13
C HIS A 226 7.85 6.61 0.90
N THR A 227 8.60 7.71 1.03
CA THR A 227 9.83 7.87 1.81
C THR A 227 11.01 7.00 1.31
N VAL A 228 12.15 7.15 1.92
CA VAL A 228 13.34 6.33 1.64
C VAL A 228 13.24 4.99 2.38
N THR A 229 12.94 5.02 3.67
CA THR A 229 13.02 3.85 4.57
C THR A 229 11.67 3.33 5.05
N HIS A 230 10.56 3.77 4.45
CA HIS A 230 9.19 3.55 4.95
C HIS A 230 9.05 4.09 6.39
N LEU A 231 9.62 5.29 6.64
CA LEU A 231 9.56 5.96 7.93
C LEU A 231 8.13 6.40 8.24
N ASN A 232 7.69 6.22 9.49
CA ASN A 232 6.47 6.88 9.97
C ASN A 232 6.76 8.37 10.19
N VAL A 233 6.46 9.17 9.18
CA VAL A 233 6.80 10.61 9.13
C VAL A 233 6.11 11.46 10.21
N ALA A 234 5.02 10.99 10.81
CA ALA A 234 4.32 11.71 11.88
C ALA A 234 4.87 11.41 13.28
N LEU A 235 5.75 10.43 13.41
CA LEU A 235 6.45 10.10 14.66
C LEU A 235 7.91 10.55 14.65
N ALA A 236 8.47 10.79 13.47
CA ALA A 236 9.85 11.25 13.30
C ALA A 236 10.01 12.74 13.64
N PRO A 237 11.21 13.17 14.02
CA PRO A 237 11.54 14.58 14.07
C PRO A 237 11.25 15.27 12.73
N PRO A 238 10.73 16.52 12.70
CA PRO A 238 10.33 17.19 11.45
C PRO A 238 11.43 17.26 10.39
N ALA A 239 12.68 17.49 10.80
CA ALA A 239 13.81 17.54 9.87
C ALA A 239 14.11 16.17 9.24
N GLU A 240 13.97 15.06 9.99
CA GLU A 240 14.13 13.70 9.48
C GLU A 240 12.99 13.37 8.51
N ALA A 241 11.74 13.70 8.87
CA ALA A 241 10.59 13.51 8.00
C ALA A 241 10.75 14.27 6.67
N GLU A 242 11.18 15.53 6.71
CA GLU A 242 11.43 16.35 5.53
C GLU A 242 12.55 15.77 4.65
N ALA A 243 13.65 15.33 5.25
CA ALA A 243 14.76 14.68 4.54
C ALA A 243 14.33 13.37 3.84
N GLU A 244 13.60 12.52 4.52
CA GLU A 244 13.06 11.25 3.98
C GLU A 244 12.11 11.48 2.81
N ILE A 245 11.23 12.47 2.92
CA ILE A 245 10.28 12.81 1.86
C ILE A 245 11.01 13.40 0.66
N ALA A 246 11.90 14.39 0.87
CA ALA A 246 12.65 15.06 -0.19
C ALA A 246 13.57 14.08 -0.93
N ALA A 247 14.37 13.30 -0.20
CA ALA A 247 15.28 12.32 -0.79
C ALA A 247 14.55 11.24 -1.61
N SER A 248 13.39 10.79 -1.14
CA SER A 248 12.57 9.84 -1.88
C SER A 248 12.07 10.43 -3.21
N ARG A 249 11.55 11.65 -3.20
CA ARG A 249 11.14 12.38 -4.41
C ARG A 249 12.30 12.51 -5.39
N ASP A 250 13.42 13.04 -4.89
CA ASP A 250 14.58 13.37 -5.73
C ASP A 250 15.22 12.13 -6.35
N ALA A 251 15.24 11.01 -5.62
CA ALA A 251 15.70 9.73 -6.15
C ALA A 251 14.83 9.25 -7.32
N ILE A 252 13.51 9.37 -7.22
CA ILE A 252 12.61 8.99 -8.31
C ILE A 252 12.78 9.93 -9.50
N VAL A 253 12.77 11.25 -9.27
CA VAL A 253 12.98 12.25 -10.34
C VAL A 253 14.28 11.99 -11.10
N ALA A 254 15.38 11.73 -10.40
CA ALA A 254 16.67 11.44 -11.03
C ALA A 254 16.66 10.16 -11.89
N ARG A 255 15.80 9.19 -11.61
CA ARG A 255 15.75 7.89 -12.28
C ARG A 255 14.74 7.82 -13.41
N ILE A 256 13.60 8.51 -13.29
CA ILE A 256 12.52 8.49 -14.29
C ILE A 256 12.50 9.74 -15.17
N GLY A 257 13.18 10.83 -14.78
CA GLY A 257 13.22 12.08 -15.55
C GLY A 257 11.91 12.85 -15.61
N ALA A 258 10.98 12.60 -14.68
CA ALA A 258 9.68 13.26 -14.60
C ALA A 258 9.39 13.76 -13.18
N PRO A 259 8.57 14.83 -13.03
CA PRO A 259 8.18 15.34 -11.71
C PRO A 259 7.45 14.28 -10.88
N VAL A 260 7.72 14.28 -9.57
CA VAL A 260 7.03 13.44 -8.58
C VAL A 260 6.24 14.35 -7.65
N GLU A 261 4.92 14.37 -7.85
CA GLU A 261 4.01 15.33 -7.22
C GLU A 261 3.04 14.69 -6.23
N HIS A 262 3.10 13.37 -6.05
CA HIS A 262 2.15 12.61 -5.26
C HIS A 262 2.87 11.76 -4.22
N PHE A 263 2.34 11.76 -3.00
CA PHE A 263 2.93 11.07 -1.85
C PHE A 263 1.94 10.08 -1.24
N ALA A 264 2.43 8.97 -0.70
CA ALA A 264 1.66 8.12 0.21
C ALA A 264 2.31 8.14 1.60
N TYR A 265 1.51 8.35 2.64
CA TYR A 265 2.01 8.28 4.01
C TYR A 265 2.29 6.83 4.41
N PRO A 266 3.54 6.46 4.80
CA PRO A 266 3.83 5.14 5.31
C PRO A 266 3.01 4.80 6.55
N ASN A 267 2.38 3.62 6.55
CA ASN A 267 1.63 3.12 7.68
C ASN A 267 1.94 1.64 7.90
N SER A 268 2.76 1.36 8.89
CA SER A 268 3.18 -0.02 9.24
C SER A 268 2.14 -0.76 10.10
N GLY A 269 0.92 -0.26 10.15
CA GLY A 269 -0.17 -0.82 10.96
C GLY A 269 -0.17 -0.35 12.42
N GLY A 270 -1.23 -0.69 13.15
CA GLY A 270 -1.41 -0.30 14.53
C GLY A 270 -2.16 1.03 14.72
N ALA A 271 -2.19 1.51 15.97
CA ALA A 271 -2.92 2.72 16.38
C ALA A 271 -2.06 4.00 16.29
N HIS A 272 -0.82 3.89 15.78
CA HIS A 272 0.07 5.04 15.71
C HIS A 272 -0.41 6.07 14.67
N ARG A 273 -0.27 7.33 15.02
CA ARG A 273 -0.43 8.43 14.07
C ARG A 273 0.63 8.27 12.97
N TYR A 274 0.25 8.39 11.71
CA TYR A 274 1.17 8.25 10.57
C TYR A 274 1.10 9.45 9.59
N PHE A 275 0.22 10.42 9.85
CA PHE A 275 0.18 11.72 9.18
C PHE A 275 -0.46 12.76 10.10
N ASP A 276 -0.15 14.03 9.87
CA ASP A 276 -0.74 15.19 10.53
C ASP A 276 -0.55 16.48 9.68
N GLY A 277 -0.98 17.62 10.23
CA GLY A 277 -0.87 18.91 9.56
C GLY A 277 0.57 19.36 9.32
N ALA A 278 1.48 19.08 10.27
CA ALA A 278 2.89 19.46 10.13
C ALA A 278 3.56 18.73 8.96
N VAL A 279 3.28 17.43 8.79
CA VAL A 279 3.77 16.67 7.63
C VAL A 279 3.12 17.15 6.33
N ALA A 280 1.83 17.51 6.35
CA ALA A 280 1.18 18.10 5.18
C ALA A 280 1.83 19.43 4.77
N ASP A 281 2.27 20.26 5.72
CA ASP A 281 2.99 21.49 5.44
C ASP A 281 4.38 21.23 4.84
N ILE A 282 5.10 20.21 5.32
CA ILE A 282 6.35 19.75 4.69
C ILE A 282 6.09 19.36 3.22
N LEU A 283 5.08 18.56 2.95
CA LEU A 283 4.75 18.15 1.58
C LEU A 283 4.44 19.35 0.67
N ARG A 284 3.69 20.34 1.17
CA ARG A 284 3.40 21.58 0.41
C ARG A 284 4.68 22.36 0.08
N ARG A 285 5.58 22.56 1.06
CA ARG A 285 6.87 23.24 0.84
C ARG A 285 7.76 22.52 -0.17
N LEU A 286 7.72 21.19 -0.15
CA LEU A 286 8.46 20.35 -1.11
C LEU A 286 7.81 20.28 -2.50
N GLY A 287 6.66 20.93 -2.72
CA GLY A 287 6.00 20.99 -4.02
C GLY A 287 5.12 19.78 -4.37
N PHE A 288 4.77 18.92 -3.40
CA PHE A 288 3.79 17.90 -3.64
C PHE A 288 2.38 18.49 -3.83
N ARG A 289 1.61 17.90 -4.72
CA ARG A 289 0.24 18.30 -5.04
C ARG A 289 -0.82 17.52 -4.28
N SER A 290 -0.51 16.29 -3.89
CA SER A 290 -1.42 15.50 -3.06
C SER A 290 -0.70 14.43 -2.24
N ALA A 291 -1.39 13.99 -1.18
CA ALA A 291 -0.96 12.83 -0.40
C ALA A 291 -2.15 11.93 -0.07
N VAL A 292 -1.91 10.63 -0.12
CA VAL A 292 -2.93 9.61 0.13
C VAL A 292 -2.72 8.94 1.48
N THR A 293 -3.84 8.61 2.13
CA THR A 293 -3.87 7.95 3.43
C THR A 293 -4.35 6.50 3.33
N SER A 294 -4.35 5.80 4.45
CA SER A 294 -4.99 4.48 4.61
C SER A 294 -6.43 4.58 5.14
N ARG A 295 -6.95 5.78 5.37
CA ARG A 295 -8.33 5.99 5.83
C ARG A 295 -9.30 5.74 4.69
N PRO A 296 -10.33 4.92 4.89
CA PRO A 296 -11.31 4.68 3.85
C PRO A 296 -12.27 5.87 3.72
N GLY A 297 -12.60 6.22 2.46
CA GLY A 297 -13.51 7.33 2.19
C GLY A 297 -13.79 7.50 0.70
N VAL A 298 -14.44 8.60 0.37
CA VAL A 298 -14.73 9.04 -1.01
C VAL A 298 -14.00 10.35 -1.26
N VAL A 299 -13.47 10.51 -2.44
CA VAL A 299 -12.78 11.73 -2.90
C VAL A 299 -13.81 12.63 -3.58
N ASP A 300 -14.03 13.80 -3.03
CA ASP A 300 -14.93 14.83 -3.57
C ASP A 300 -14.31 16.23 -3.43
N ARG A 301 -15.07 17.28 -3.78
CA ARG A 301 -14.61 18.67 -3.70
C ARG A 301 -14.26 19.18 -2.29
N ARG A 302 -14.63 18.44 -1.23
CA ARG A 302 -14.33 18.78 0.16
C ARG A 302 -13.09 18.03 0.67
N THR A 303 -12.60 17.09 -0.10
CA THR A 303 -11.45 16.29 0.29
C THR A 303 -10.20 17.16 0.34
N ASP A 304 -9.53 17.19 1.49
CA ASP A 304 -8.20 17.75 1.58
C ASP A 304 -7.24 16.87 0.75
N VAL A 305 -6.58 17.48 -0.22
CA VAL A 305 -5.68 16.79 -1.15
C VAL A 305 -4.47 16.17 -0.48
N PHE A 306 -4.13 16.62 0.74
CA PHE A 306 -3.07 16.00 1.54
C PHE A 306 -3.58 14.91 2.49
N THR A 307 -4.85 14.55 2.41
CA THR A 307 -5.43 13.43 3.18
C THR A 307 -6.40 12.59 2.34
N VAL A 308 -6.09 12.40 1.06
CA VAL A 308 -6.93 11.63 0.12
C VAL A 308 -7.19 10.22 0.68
N PRO A 309 -8.47 9.85 0.87
CA PRO A 309 -8.83 8.55 1.43
C PRO A 309 -8.67 7.42 0.43
N ARG A 310 -8.31 6.22 0.93
CA ARG A 310 -8.18 5.02 0.11
C ARG A 310 -8.85 3.80 0.76
N ILE A 311 -9.34 2.90 -0.06
CA ILE A 311 -9.90 1.62 0.35
C ILE A 311 -8.81 0.56 0.20
N GLY A 312 -8.29 0.06 1.33
CA GLY A 312 -7.32 -1.04 1.33
C GLY A 312 -7.99 -2.33 0.83
N VAL A 313 -7.37 -2.95 -0.16
CA VAL A 313 -7.78 -4.28 -0.63
C VAL A 313 -6.94 -5.32 0.12
N SER A 314 -7.64 -6.20 0.80
CA SER A 314 -7.07 -7.27 1.61
C SER A 314 -7.74 -8.61 1.24
N PRO A 315 -7.27 -9.75 1.72
CA PRO A 315 -7.92 -11.03 1.51
C PRO A 315 -9.40 -11.08 1.88
N HIS A 316 -9.86 -10.22 2.81
CA HIS A 316 -11.28 -10.08 3.14
C HIS A 316 -12.13 -9.50 2.01
N LEU A 317 -11.50 -8.84 1.04
CA LEU A 317 -12.13 -8.33 -0.18
C LEU A 317 -11.72 -9.13 -1.43
N ALA A 318 -11.20 -10.35 -1.25
CA ALA A 318 -10.75 -11.19 -2.36
C ALA A 318 -11.91 -11.55 -3.31
N ALA A 319 -13.09 -11.88 -2.78
CA ALA A 319 -14.24 -12.08 -3.65
C ALA A 319 -14.69 -10.76 -4.29
N VAL A 320 -14.96 -10.78 -5.59
CA VAL A 320 -15.47 -9.62 -6.34
C VAL A 320 -16.75 -9.07 -5.72
N SER A 321 -17.62 -9.94 -5.19
CA SER A 321 -18.84 -9.53 -4.48
C SER A 321 -18.57 -8.74 -3.20
N ASP A 322 -17.50 -9.08 -2.45
CA ASP A 322 -17.13 -8.36 -1.24
C ASP A 322 -16.50 -7.01 -1.57
N LEU A 323 -15.64 -6.95 -2.59
CA LEU A 323 -15.11 -5.70 -3.12
C LEU A 323 -16.26 -4.80 -3.59
N ALA A 324 -17.16 -5.30 -4.44
CA ALA A 324 -18.32 -4.53 -4.94
C ALA A 324 -19.18 -4.00 -3.79
N ALA A 325 -19.51 -4.83 -2.81
CA ALA A 325 -20.29 -4.42 -1.64
C ALA A 325 -19.56 -3.35 -0.79
N SER A 326 -18.23 -3.46 -0.65
CA SER A 326 -17.42 -2.46 0.05
C SER A 326 -17.46 -1.11 -0.67
N LEU A 327 -17.29 -1.09 -2.00
CA LEU A 327 -17.29 0.12 -2.82
C LEU A 327 -18.66 0.82 -2.79
N VAL A 328 -19.75 0.05 -2.88
CA VAL A 328 -21.12 0.59 -2.78
C VAL A 328 -21.37 1.19 -1.39
N ARG A 329 -21.03 0.47 -0.31
CA ARG A 329 -21.20 0.99 1.05
C ARG A 329 -20.49 2.33 1.28
N ARG A 330 -19.27 2.48 0.77
CA ARG A 330 -18.50 3.73 0.92
C ARG A 330 -19.17 4.89 0.21
N ARG A 331 -19.71 4.68 -0.99
CA ARG A 331 -20.50 5.69 -1.71
C ARG A 331 -21.81 6.04 -1.03
N LEU A 332 -22.40 5.14 -0.24
CA LEU A 332 -23.65 5.38 0.48
C LEU A 332 -23.42 6.08 1.82
N ALA A 333 -22.24 5.94 2.42
CA ALA A 333 -21.87 6.50 3.71
C ALA A 333 -21.25 7.90 3.63
N SER A 334 -20.88 8.36 2.45
CA SER A 334 -20.35 9.72 2.16
C SER A 334 -21.48 10.66 1.76
#